data_ebb754c353204a8ca91ef566058a9487
#
_entry.id   ebb754c353204a8ca91ef566058a9487
#
_cell.length_a   1.000
_cell.length_b   1.000
_cell.length_c   1.000
_cell.angle_alpha   90.00
_cell.angle_beta   90.00
_cell.angle_gamma   90.00
#
_symmetry.space_group_name_H-M   'P 1'
#
loop_
_entity.id
_entity.type
_entity.pdbx_description
1 polymer ?
#
loop_
_entity_poly.entity_id
_entity_poly.type
_entity_poly.pdbx_seq_one_letter_code
_entity_poly.pdbx_strand_id
1 'polypeptide(L)'
;MQKIVIDTNVIVSSLIQRSYPNQIINGLFIENKFQLCVSDELMAEYYEVLARPKFAKFQDFFVRAEALLVDIETKATKYVPTIKLGLISDVDDNMILELADECEADFVITGNTSDFTFSTYK
;
A
#
# COMPACT_ATOMS: atom_id res chain seq x y z
N MET A 1 9.70 -6.15 14.44
CA MET A 1 9.61 -5.55 13.10
C MET A 1 8.45 -4.57 13.05
N GLN A 2 8.67 -3.40 12.52
CA GLN A 2 7.62 -2.39 12.45
C GLN A 2 6.55 -2.79 11.43
N LYS A 3 5.29 -2.55 11.78
CA LYS A 3 4.15 -2.84 10.92
C LYS A 3 3.75 -1.59 10.17
N ILE A 4 3.54 -1.71 8.86
CA ILE A 4 3.14 -0.58 8.03
C ILE A 4 1.95 -0.94 7.16
N VAL A 5 1.16 0.09 6.86
CA VAL A 5 0.08 0.03 5.87
C VAL A 5 0.42 1.03 4.77
N ILE A 6 0.33 0.62 3.52
CA ILE A 6 0.68 1.46 2.37
C ILE A 6 -0.56 1.74 1.54
N ASP A 7 -0.83 3.02 1.32
CA ASP A 7 -1.89 3.48 0.43
C ASP A 7 -1.60 3.05 -1.01
N THR A 8 -2.64 2.76 -1.75
CA THR A 8 -2.54 2.31 -3.16
C THR A 8 -1.75 3.29 -4.01
N ASN A 9 -1.90 4.59 -3.80
CA ASN A 9 -1.18 5.60 -4.59
C ASN A 9 0.33 5.51 -4.43
N VAL A 10 0.81 5.09 -3.27
CA VAL A 10 2.24 4.88 -3.05
C VAL A 10 2.74 3.69 -3.85
N ILE A 11 1.93 2.62 -3.91
CA ILE A 11 2.27 1.45 -4.72
C ILE A 11 2.37 1.85 -6.21
N VAL A 12 1.39 2.61 -6.71
CA VAL A 12 1.41 3.10 -8.10
C VAL A 12 2.67 3.91 -8.35
N SER A 13 2.96 4.85 -7.47
CA SER A 13 4.13 5.73 -7.63
C SER A 13 5.44 4.96 -7.62
N SER A 14 5.53 3.87 -6.86
CA SER A 14 6.74 3.05 -6.81
C SER A 14 7.02 2.36 -8.14
N LEU A 15 5.98 2.11 -8.93
CA LEU A 15 6.12 1.48 -10.24
C LEU A 15 6.42 2.48 -11.35
N ILE A 16 6.06 3.74 -11.16
CA ILE A 16 6.25 4.80 -12.15
C ILE A 16 7.54 5.57 -11.91
N GLN A 17 7.83 5.90 -10.66
CA GLN A 17 8.95 6.73 -10.28
C GLN A 17 9.98 5.91 -9.51
N ARG A 18 11.24 6.03 -9.88
CA ARG A 18 12.34 5.36 -9.17
C ARG A 18 12.96 6.32 -8.16
N SER A 19 12.13 6.84 -7.27
CA SER A 19 12.56 7.76 -6.24
C SER A 19 12.17 7.21 -4.88
N TYR A 20 11.78 8.06 -3.98
CA TYR A 20 11.47 7.71 -2.60
C TYR A 20 10.49 6.54 -2.43
N PRO A 21 9.37 6.47 -3.19
CA PRO A 21 8.45 5.34 -3.04
C PRO A 21 9.08 4.00 -3.41
N ASN A 22 9.93 4.01 -4.44
CA ASN A 22 10.64 2.79 -4.85
C ASN A 22 11.56 2.30 -3.74
N GLN A 23 12.21 3.22 -3.02
CA GLN A 23 13.08 2.88 -1.90
C GLN A 23 12.31 2.24 -0.75
N ILE A 24 11.10 2.71 -0.47
CA ILE A 24 10.26 2.12 0.57
C ILE A 24 9.90 0.69 0.21
N ILE A 25 9.46 0.47 -1.01
CA ILE A 25 9.09 -0.87 -1.48
C ILE A 25 10.30 -1.80 -1.45
N ASN A 26 11.47 -1.34 -1.88
CA ASN A 26 12.69 -2.13 -1.82
C ASN A 26 13.06 -2.50 -0.39
N GLY A 27 12.89 -1.57 0.55
CA GLY A 27 13.14 -1.86 1.96
C GLY A 27 12.24 -2.94 2.50
N LEU A 28 10.97 -2.99 2.04
CA LEU A 28 10.03 -4.02 2.43
C LEU A 28 10.41 -5.40 1.90
N PHE A 29 10.71 -5.48 0.61
CA PHE A 29 10.79 -6.79 -0.07
C PHE A 29 12.21 -7.31 -0.21
N ILE A 30 13.20 -6.44 -0.26
CA ILE A 30 14.60 -6.85 -0.42
C ILE A 30 15.27 -6.98 0.93
N GLU A 31 15.05 -6.02 1.83
CA GLU A 31 15.74 -5.97 3.11
C GLU A 31 14.92 -6.51 4.29
N ASN A 32 13.63 -6.76 4.10
CA ASN A 32 12.73 -7.27 5.14
C ASN A 32 12.73 -6.41 6.41
N LYS A 33 12.78 -5.10 6.25
CA LYS A 33 12.83 -4.18 7.39
C LYS A 33 11.47 -3.91 8.00
N PHE A 34 10.40 -4.12 7.25
CA PHE A 34 9.04 -3.81 7.68
C PHE A 34 8.12 -4.98 7.42
N GLN A 35 7.07 -5.06 8.21
CA GLN A 35 5.97 -5.99 7.96
C GLN A 35 4.82 -5.22 7.31
N LEU A 36 4.47 -5.57 6.08
CA LEU A 36 3.35 -4.96 5.39
C LEU A 36 2.05 -5.61 5.86
N CYS A 37 1.08 -4.78 6.24
CA CYS A 37 -0.24 -5.23 6.65
C CYS A 37 -1.23 -4.94 5.53
N VAL A 38 -2.09 -5.91 5.23
CA VAL A 38 -3.14 -5.78 4.22
C VAL A 38 -4.44 -6.35 4.74
N SER A 39 -5.54 -5.95 4.11
CA SER A 39 -6.84 -6.57 4.27
C SER A 39 -7.30 -7.09 2.91
N ASP A 40 -8.36 -7.90 2.87
CA ASP A 40 -8.93 -8.33 1.60
C ASP A 40 -9.39 -7.13 0.77
N GLU A 41 -9.97 -6.12 1.43
CA GLU A 41 -10.42 -4.91 0.75
C GLU A 41 -9.26 -4.14 0.13
N LEU A 42 -8.16 -3.98 0.87
CA LEU A 42 -6.99 -3.27 0.36
C LEU A 42 -6.31 -4.02 -0.77
N MET A 43 -6.19 -5.35 -0.65
CA MET A 43 -5.64 -6.16 -1.74
C MET A 43 -6.50 -6.04 -3.00
N ALA A 44 -7.82 -6.08 -2.86
CA ALA A 44 -8.72 -5.91 -4.00
C ALA A 44 -8.51 -4.55 -4.67
N GLU A 45 -8.30 -3.50 -3.88
CA GLU A 45 -8.02 -2.18 -4.43
C GLU A 45 -6.68 -2.14 -5.16
N TYR A 46 -5.64 -2.76 -4.60
CA TYR A 46 -4.35 -2.84 -5.30
C TYR A 46 -4.52 -3.50 -6.67
N TYR A 47 -5.21 -4.63 -6.75
CA TYR A 47 -5.43 -5.33 -8.02
C TYR A 47 -6.23 -4.47 -9.00
N GLU A 48 -7.29 -3.85 -8.52
CA GLU A 48 -8.18 -3.05 -9.39
C GLU A 48 -7.43 -1.84 -9.96
N VAL A 49 -6.74 -1.09 -9.11
CA VAL A 49 -6.07 0.13 -9.53
C VAL A 49 -4.89 -0.18 -10.46
N LEU A 50 -4.10 -1.19 -10.13
CA LEU A 50 -2.91 -1.52 -10.91
C LEU A 50 -3.24 -2.15 -12.26
N ALA A 51 -4.50 -2.55 -12.49
CA ALA A 51 -4.95 -3.09 -13.77
C ALA A 51 -5.57 -2.02 -14.68
N ARG A 52 -5.63 -0.77 -14.26
CA ARG A 52 -6.29 0.28 -15.05
C ARG A 52 -5.56 0.55 -16.35
N PRO A 53 -6.30 0.66 -17.48
CA PRO A 53 -5.67 0.85 -18.80
C PRO A 53 -4.80 2.09 -18.92
N LYS A 54 -5.05 3.13 -18.13
CA LYS A 54 -4.28 4.37 -18.19
C LYS A 54 -2.79 4.18 -17.89
N PHE A 55 -2.41 3.07 -17.26
CA PHE A 55 -1.02 2.79 -16.95
C PHE A 55 -0.27 2.08 -18.08
N ALA A 56 -0.97 1.73 -19.16
CA ALA A 56 -0.34 1.06 -20.31
C ALA A 56 0.74 1.93 -20.98
N LYS A 57 0.68 3.25 -20.78
CA LYS A 57 1.70 4.16 -21.34
C LYS A 57 3.06 4.04 -20.67
N PHE A 58 3.13 3.42 -19.50
CA PHE A 58 4.40 3.21 -18.80
C PHE A 58 4.98 1.86 -19.19
N GLN A 59 6.24 1.85 -19.60
CA GLN A 59 6.87 0.63 -20.09
C GLN A 59 6.91 -0.44 -19.00
N ASP A 60 6.45 -1.63 -19.35
CA ASP A 60 6.47 -2.82 -18.49
C ASP A 60 5.68 -2.64 -17.18
N PHE A 61 4.76 -1.67 -17.13
CA PHE A 61 4.03 -1.40 -15.89
C PHE A 61 3.26 -2.63 -15.40
N PHE A 62 2.49 -3.27 -16.28
CA PHE A 62 1.65 -4.40 -15.85
C PHE A 62 2.46 -5.62 -15.44
N VAL A 63 3.57 -5.88 -16.11
CA VAL A 63 4.47 -6.98 -15.73
C VAL A 63 5.08 -6.74 -14.37
N ARG A 64 5.53 -5.53 -14.13
CA ARG A 64 6.12 -5.16 -12.84
C ARG A 64 5.08 -5.11 -11.72
N ALA A 65 3.87 -4.65 -12.05
CA ALA A 65 2.77 -4.63 -11.09
C ALA A 65 2.37 -6.04 -10.67
N GLU A 66 2.29 -6.96 -11.62
CA GLU A 66 1.98 -8.36 -11.31
C GLU A 66 3.02 -8.97 -10.38
N ALA A 67 4.30 -8.75 -10.68
CA ALA A 67 5.39 -9.26 -9.84
C ALA A 67 5.30 -8.67 -8.42
N LEU A 68 5.02 -7.38 -8.31
CA LEU A 68 4.89 -6.72 -7.01
C LEU A 68 3.70 -7.26 -6.22
N LEU A 69 2.57 -7.49 -6.89
CA LEU A 69 1.38 -8.04 -6.22
C LEU A 69 1.64 -9.46 -5.70
N VAL A 70 2.37 -10.27 -6.43
CA VAL A 70 2.76 -11.60 -5.95
C VAL A 70 3.64 -11.48 -4.71
N ASP A 71 4.60 -10.56 -4.72
CA ASP A 71 5.45 -10.32 -3.55
C ASP A 71 4.63 -9.86 -2.35
N ILE A 72 3.68 -8.97 -2.57
CA ILE A 72 2.81 -8.50 -1.49
C ILE A 72 2.01 -9.65 -0.89
N GLU A 73 1.39 -10.48 -1.74
CA GLU A 73 0.60 -11.61 -1.25
C GLU A 73 1.46 -12.62 -0.47
N THR A 74 2.71 -12.78 -0.88
CA THR A 74 3.62 -13.73 -0.25
C THR A 74 4.12 -13.22 1.10
N LYS A 75 4.45 -11.94 1.19
CA LYS A 75 5.14 -11.38 2.36
C LYS A 75 4.25 -10.62 3.32
N ALA A 76 3.13 -10.08 2.86
CA ALA A 76 2.26 -9.28 3.70
C ALA A 76 1.46 -10.16 4.66
N THR A 77 1.12 -9.59 5.81
CA THR A 77 0.23 -10.24 6.76
C THR A 77 -1.19 -9.70 6.55
N LYS A 78 -2.15 -10.61 6.41
CA LYS A 78 -3.54 -10.24 6.18
C LYS A 78 -4.29 -10.12 7.49
N TYR A 79 -5.03 -9.04 7.64
CA TYR A 79 -5.88 -8.78 8.80
C TYR A 79 -7.31 -8.60 8.36
N VAL A 80 -8.24 -8.86 9.28
CA VAL A 80 -9.67 -8.63 9.05
C VAL A 80 -10.11 -7.52 10.00
N PRO A 81 -10.30 -6.29 9.51
CA PRO A 81 -10.74 -5.19 10.37
C PRO A 81 -12.13 -5.48 10.95
N THR A 82 -12.26 -5.30 12.25
CA THR A 82 -13.51 -5.54 12.97
C THR A 82 -14.31 -4.28 13.24
N ILE A 83 -13.65 -3.11 13.14
CA ILE A 83 -14.28 -1.81 13.41
C ILE A 83 -14.45 -1.08 12.08
N LYS A 84 -15.65 -0.53 11.86
CA LYS A 84 -15.90 0.32 10.69
C LYS A 84 -15.90 1.77 11.14
N LEU A 85 -14.98 2.56 10.59
CA LEU A 85 -14.81 3.96 10.94
C LEU A 85 -15.50 4.83 9.91
N GLY A 86 -16.36 5.72 10.36
CA GLY A 86 -17.02 6.69 9.48
C GLY A 86 -16.44 8.09 9.63
N LEU A 87 -15.15 8.18 9.97
CA LEU A 87 -14.53 9.44 10.34
C LEU A 87 -14.16 10.33 9.16
N ILE A 88 -13.95 9.72 7.99
CA ILE A 88 -13.53 10.43 6.78
C ILE A 88 -14.57 10.17 5.71
N SER A 89 -14.86 11.17 4.89
CA SER A 89 -15.85 11.03 3.82
C SER A 89 -15.38 10.10 2.71
N ASP A 90 -14.07 9.93 2.53
CA ASP A 90 -13.52 9.02 1.54
C ASP A 90 -13.50 7.60 2.09
N VAL A 91 -14.22 6.70 1.43
CA VAL A 91 -14.32 5.30 1.85
C VAL A 91 -12.95 4.60 1.81
N ASP A 92 -12.14 4.92 0.83
CA ASP A 92 -10.81 4.30 0.69
C ASP A 92 -9.90 4.71 1.84
N ASP A 93 -9.97 5.96 2.27
CA ASP A 93 -9.18 6.42 3.41
C ASP A 93 -9.65 5.76 4.70
N ASN A 94 -10.96 5.55 4.87
CA ASN A 94 -11.48 4.83 6.03
C ASN A 94 -10.99 3.38 6.06
N MET A 95 -10.92 2.74 4.92
CA MET A 95 -10.40 1.38 4.81
C MET A 95 -8.95 1.28 5.29
N ILE A 96 -8.13 2.24 4.93
CA ILE A 96 -6.73 2.30 5.37
C ILE A 96 -6.66 2.47 6.89
N LEU A 97 -7.45 3.37 7.45
CA LEU A 97 -7.46 3.62 8.89
C LEU A 97 -8.00 2.42 9.68
N GLU A 98 -9.03 1.76 9.17
CA GLU A 98 -9.58 0.55 9.78
C GLU A 98 -8.53 -0.55 9.86
N LEU A 99 -7.79 -0.75 8.78
CA LEU A 99 -6.72 -1.73 8.74
C LEU A 99 -5.59 -1.36 9.69
N ALA A 100 -5.17 -0.10 9.69
CA ALA A 100 -4.10 0.37 10.56
C ALA A 100 -4.46 0.17 12.03
N ASP A 101 -5.72 0.40 12.37
CA ASP A 101 -6.20 0.17 13.74
C ASP A 101 -6.16 -1.30 14.10
N GLU A 102 -6.64 -2.17 13.21
CA GLU A 102 -6.70 -3.61 13.47
C GLU A 102 -5.31 -4.22 13.66
N CYS A 103 -4.35 -3.84 12.83
CA CYS A 103 -3.01 -4.41 12.90
C CYS A 103 -2.09 -3.65 13.85
N GLU A 104 -2.56 -2.57 14.48
CA GLU A 104 -1.75 -1.72 15.33
C GLU A 104 -0.51 -1.21 14.59
N ALA A 105 -0.72 -0.64 13.43
CA ALA A 105 0.36 -0.21 12.56
C ALA A 105 1.23 0.86 13.22
N ASP A 106 2.53 0.73 13.05
CA ASP A 106 3.48 1.75 13.49
C ASP A 106 3.44 2.96 12.56
N PHE A 107 3.24 2.71 11.27
CA PHE A 107 3.18 3.78 10.28
C PHE A 107 2.09 3.49 9.25
N VAL A 108 1.47 4.56 8.76
CA VAL A 108 0.65 4.54 7.55
C VAL A 108 1.37 5.41 6.53
N ILE A 109 1.71 4.82 5.39
CA ILE A 109 2.42 5.53 4.33
C ILE A 109 1.41 5.96 3.29
N THR A 110 1.21 7.26 3.19
CA THR A 110 0.31 7.85 2.22
C THR A 110 1.10 8.74 1.28
N GLY A 111 0.61 8.88 0.06
CA GLY A 111 1.22 9.72 -0.93
C GLY A 111 0.21 10.67 -1.50
N ASN A 112 0.60 11.91 -1.60
CA ASN A 112 -0.11 12.86 -2.39
C ASN A 112 0.55 12.90 -3.76
N THR A 113 -0.03 13.60 -4.71
CA THR A 113 0.48 13.63 -6.07
C THR A 113 1.92 14.11 -6.16
N SER A 114 2.41 14.85 -5.18
CA SER A 114 3.75 15.43 -5.20
C SER A 114 4.64 15.00 -4.05
N ASP A 115 4.08 14.65 -2.89
CA ASP A 115 4.87 14.41 -1.69
C ASP A 115 4.39 13.13 -0.97
N PHE A 116 5.32 12.50 -0.25
CA PHE A 116 5.01 11.38 0.62
C PHE A 116 5.13 11.83 2.07
N THR A 117 4.12 11.52 2.85
CA THR A 117 4.14 11.81 4.28
C THR A 117 4.07 10.50 5.05
N PHE A 118 4.86 10.44 6.10
CA PHE A 118 4.80 9.35 7.06
C PHE A 118 4.02 9.83 8.27
N SER A 119 3.03 9.06 8.67
CA SER A 119 2.27 9.38 9.87
C SER A 119 2.40 8.24 10.85
N THR A 120 2.75 8.58 12.10
CA THR A 120 2.70 7.60 13.18
C THR A 120 1.24 7.45 13.56
N TYR A 121 0.72 6.24 13.47
CA TYR A 121 -0.70 6.02 13.66
C TYR A 121 -1.11 6.15 15.13
N LYS A 122 -0.30 5.71 16.03
CA LYS A 122 -0.65 5.80 17.44
C LYS A 122 -0.49 7.23 17.95
#